data_0a21aa974d51d51d0232c4634a672561
#
_entry.id   0a21aa974d51d51d0232c4634a672561
#
_cell.length_a   1.000
_cell.length_b   1.000
_cell.length_c   1.000
_cell.angle_alpha   90.00
_cell.angle_beta   90.00
_cell.angle_gamma   90.00
#
_symmetry.space_group_name_H-M   'P 1'
#
loop_
_entity.id
_entity.type
_entity.pdbx_description
1 polymer ?
#
loop_
_entity_poly.entity_id
_entity_poly.type
_entity_poly.pdbx_seq_one_letter_code
_entity_poly.pdbx_strand_id
1 'polypeptide(L)' 'MYRDRYAVILVYGTSHAIRAESLLDRAGIASKMIPVPRHLSSNCGVCVRIERSDVESARQVLDVGRLEIEAIHEI' A
#
# COMPACT_ATOMS: atom_id res chain seq x y z
N MET A 1 -8.76 16.07 10.07
CA MET A 1 -7.47 15.69 10.64
C MET A 1 -7.22 14.18 10.59
N TYR A 2 -8.16 13.37 11.00
CA TYR A 2 -7.96 11.92 10.94
C TYR A 2 -7.96 11.38 9.52
N ARG A 3 -8.74 12.00 8.66
CA ARG A 3 -8.86 11.55 7.28
C ARG A 3 -7.57 11.71 6.48
N ASP A 4 -6.62 12.48 7.02
CA ASP A 4 -5.37 12.71 6.33
C ASP A 4 -4.25 11.79 6.80
N ARG A 5 -4.58 10.76 7.55
CA ARG A 5 -3.61 9.88 8.16
C ARG A 5 -3.12 8.77 7.26
N TYR A 6 -3.81 8.50 6.17
CA TYR A 6 -3.57 7.29 5.41
C TYR A 6 -3.04 7.56 4.03
N ALA A 7 -2.38 6.54 3.51
CA ALA A 7 -2.00 6.46 2.12
C ALA A 7 -2.36 5.07 1.63
N VAL A 8 -2.51 4.91 0.33
CA VAL A 8 -2.80 3.61 -0.25
C VAL A 8 -1.73 3.27 -1.28
N ILE A 9 -1.32 2.01 -1.27
CA ILE A 9 -0.36 1.47 -2.21
C ILE A 9 -1.15 0.74 -3.28
N LEU A 10 -1.10 1.26 -4.50
CA LEU A 10 -1.76 0.62 -5.63
C LEU A 10 -0.82 -0.41 -6.22
N VAL A 11 -1.33 -1.59 -6.47
CA VAL A 11 -0.54 -2.73 -6.94
C VAL A 11 -1.14 -3.27 -8.23
N TYR A 12 -0.36 -4.11 -8.93
CA TYR A 12 -0.75 -4.60 -10.24
C TYR A 12 -1.69 -5.81 -10.18
N GLY A 13 -1.82 -6.44 -9.03
CA GLY A 13 -2.71 -7.58 -8.88
C GLY A 13 -2.91 -7.95 -7.42
N THR A 14 -3.91 -8.79 -7.16
CA THR A 14 -4.26 -9.19 -5.81
C THR A 14 -3.10 -9.92 -5.12
N SER A 15 -2.38 -10.75 -5.86
CA SER A 15 -1.23 -11.46 -5.29
C SER A 15 -0.15 -10.49 -4.85
N HIS A 16 0.00 -9.39 -5.58
CA HIS A 16 0.96 -8.35 -5.18
C HIS A 16 0.51 -7.65 -3.90
N ALA A 17 -0.80 -7.45 -3.74
CA ALA A 17 -1.33 -6.85 -2.52
C ALA A 17 -1.04 -7.74 -1.31
N ILE A 18 -1.25 -9.04 -1.46
CA ILE A 18 -0.99 -9.99 -0.38
C ILE A 18 0.49 -9.99 -0.01
N ARG A 19 1.36 -9.98 -1.03
CA ARG A 19 2.79 -9.96 -0.78
C ARG A 19 3.23 -8.66 -0.12
N ALA A 20 2.67 -7.54 -0.58
CA ALA A 20 2.98 -6.24 0.03
C ALA A 20 2.61 -6.24 1.50
N GLU A 21 1.43 -6.74 1.82
CA GLU A 21 0.97 -6.79 3.20
C GLU A 21 1.92 -7.64 4.06
N SER A 22 2.36 -8.77 3.52
CA SER A 22 3.28 -9.66 4.22
C SER A 22 4.62 -8.98 4.48
N LEU A 23 5.17 -8.31 3.46
CA LEU A 23 6.45 -7.62 3.60
C LEU A 23 6.36 -6.50 4.64
N LEU A 24 5.28 -5.75 4.61
CA LEU A 24 5.08 -4.65 5.55
C LEU A 24 4.91 -5.18 6.98
N ASP A 25 4.17 -6.27 7.12
CA ASP A 25 3.96 -6.87 8.43
C ASP A 25 5.29 -7.30 9.06
N ARG A 26 6.16 -7.92 8.28
CA ARG A 26 7.47 -8.33 8.75
C ARG A 26 8.33 -7.15 9.19
N ALA A 27 8.12 -6.01 8.57
CA ALA A 27 8.87 -4.80 8.90
C ALA A 27 8.23 -4.01 10.04
N GLY A 28 7.13 -4.50 10.59
CA GLY A 28 6.46 -3.82 11.69
C GLY A 28 5.60 -2.64 11.23
N ILE A 29 5.26 -2.57 9.96
CA ILE A 29 4.44 -1.50 9.42
C ILE A 29 3.00 -1.99 9.33
N ALA A 30 2.10 -1.33 10.06
CA ALA A 30 0.69 -1.69 10.04
C ALA A 30 0.10 -1.42 8.66
N SER A 31 -0.64 -2.37 8.13
CA SER A 31 -1.28 -2.22 6.83
C SER A 31 -2.60 -2.96 6.82
N LYS A 32 -3.45 -2.59 5.86
CA LYS A 32 -4.74 -3.25 5.69
C LYS A 32 -5.11 -3.24 4.22
N MET A 33 -5.56 -4.39 3.72
CA MET A 33 -6.03 -4.48 2.35
C MET A 33 -7.46 -3.93 2.29
N ILE A 34 -7.70 -3.00 1.37
CA ILE A 34 -9.00 -2.36 1.20
C ILE A 34 -9.33 -2.27 -0.28
N PRO A 35 -10.61 -2.07 -0.62
CA PRO A 35 -10.94 -1.76 -2.02
C PRO A 35 -10.31 -0.46 -2.45
N VAL A 36 -9.96 -0.35 -3.72
CA VAL A 36 -9.38 0.89 -4.25
C VAL A 36 -10.43 2.00 -4.14
N PRO A 37 -10.06 3.16 -3.58
CA PRO A 37 -10.98 4.30 -3.52
C PRO A 37 -11.46 4.71 -4.90
N ARG A 38 -12.71 5.16 -4.98
CA ARG A 38 -13.37 5.45 -6.26
C ARG A 38 -12.64 6.47 -7.10
N HIS A 39 -12.01 7.45 -6.46
CA HIS A 39 -11.35 8.52 -7.19
C HIS A 39 -9.98 8.10 -7.72
N LEU A 40 -9.54 6.89 -7.43
CA LEU A 40 -8.28 6.37 -7.92
C LEU A 40 -8.54 5.29 -8.97
N SER A 41 -7.67 5.24 -9.95
CA SER A 41 -7.74 4.25 -11.02
C SER A 41 -6.69 3.19 -10.80
N SER A 42 -7.09 1.92 -10.90
CA SER A 42 -6.13 0.84 -10.80
C SER A 42 -6.69 -0.38 -11.52
N ASN A 43 -5.80 -1.19 -12.07
CA ASN A 43 -6.18 -2.45 -12.69
C ASN A 43 -6.57 -3.51 -11.68
N CYS A 44 -6.19 -3.30 -10.43
CA CYS A 44 -6.48 -4.21 -9.35
C CYS A 44 -7.62 -3.63 -8.51
N GLY A 45 -8.55 -4.48 -8.09
CA GLY A 45 -9.69 -4.01 -7.29
C GLY A 45 -9.36 -3.71 -5.85
N VAL A 46 -8.15 -4.05 -5.39
CA VAL A 46 -7.75 -3.85 -4.00
C VAL A 46 -6.42 -3.11 -3.94
N CYS A 47 -6.20 -2.44 -2.81
CA CYS A 47 -4.94 -1.76 -2.53
C CYS A 47 -4.58 -1.99 -1.08
N VAL A 48 -3.40 -1.53 -0.68
CA VAL A 48 -2.92 -1.69 0.69
C VAL A 48 -2.85 -0.33 1.36
N ARG A 49 -3.62 -0.15 2.43
CA ARG A 49 -3.66 1.10 3.18
C ARG A 49 -2.60 1.07 4.27
N ILE A 50 -1.87 2.15 4.41
CA ILE A 50 -0.87 2.32 5.46
C ILE A 50 -1.06 3.70 6.08
N GLU A 51 -0.39 3.94 7.21
CA GLU A 51 -0.32 5.27 7.77
C GLU A 51 0.51 6.15 6.82
N ARG A 52 0.08 7.39 6.65
CA ARG A 52 0.81 8.31 5.78
C ARG A 52 2.26 8.49 6.25
N SER A 53 2.48 8.48 7.56
CA SER A 53 3.82 8.64 8.12
C SER A 53 4.74 7.47 7.78
N ASP A 54 4.20 6.35 7.32
CA ASP A 54 4.99 5.16 6.99
C ASP A 54 5.33 5.05 5.51
N VAL A 55 4.96 6.04 4.70
CA VAL A 55 5.13 5.95 3.25
C VAL A 55 6.58 5.68 2.85
N GLU A 56 7.51 6.43 3.42
CA GLU A 56 8.92 6.25 3.05
C GLU A 56 9.44 4.88 3.48
N SER A 57 9.12 4.47 4.70
CA SER A 57 9.53 3.14 5.18
C SER A 57 8.93 2.04 4.33
N ALA A 58 7.65 2.18 4.00
CA ALA A 58 6.96 1.19 3.18
C ALA A 58 7.59 1.10 1.79
N ARG A 59 7.90 2.24 1.20
CA ARG A 59 8.53 2.27 -0.11
C ARG A 59 9.86 1.51 -0.09
N GLN A 60 10.67 1.73 0.93
CA GLN A 60 11.94 1.04 1.06
C GLN A 60 11.78 -0.46 1.26
N VAL A 61 10.82 -0.85 2.11
CA VAL A 61 10.56 -2.26 2.39
C VAL A 61 10.15 -2.99 1.12
N LEU A 62 9.26 -2.39 0.33
CA LEU A 62 8.78 -3.02 -0.90
C LEU A 62 9.88 -3.06 -1.95
N ASP A 63 10.72 -2.04 -2.00
CA ASP A 63 11.85 -2.01 -2.93
C ASP A 63 12.85 -3.10 -2.61
N VAL A 64 13.22 -3.25 -1.34
CA VAL A 64 14.13 -4.29 -0.91
C VAL A 64 13.53 -5.67 -1.20
N GLY A 65 12.24 -5.83 -1.01
CA GLY A 65 11.54 -7.07 -1.32
C GLY A 65 11.31 -7.30 -2.81
N ARG A 66 11.75 -6.36 -3.65
CA ARG A 66 11.64 -6.45 -5.11
C ARG A 66 10.21 -6.60 -5.59
N LEU A 67 9.30 -5.93 -4.90
CA LEU A 67 7.90 -5.91 -5.29
C LEU A 67 7.61 -4.61 -6.01
N GLU A 68 7.26 -4.71 -7.28
CA GLU A 68 6.83 -3.55 -8.03
C GLU A 68 5.45 -3.12 -7.58
N ILE A 69 5.28 -1.81 -7.44
CA ILE A 69 3.98 -1.24 -7.11
C ILE A 69 3.61 -0.25 -8.20
N GLU A 70 2.32 0.01 -8.33
CA GLU A 70 1.84 0.93 -9.34
C GLU A 70 2.05 2.38 -8.89
N ALA A 71 1.64 2.69 -7.68
CA ALA A 71 1.76 4.05 -7.13
C ALA A 71 1.44 4.03 -5.65
N ILE A 72 1.77 5.13 -4.97
CA ILE A 72 1.32 5.38 -3.60
C ILE A 72 0.63 6.73 -3.60
N HIS A 73 -0.61 6.76 -3.13
CA HIS A 73 -1.41 7.98 -3.06
C HIS A 73 -1.82 8.26 -1.62
N GLU A 74 -1.69 9.51 -1.22
CA GLU A 74 -2.25 9.95 0.05
C GLU A 74 -3.75 10.13 -0.11
N ILE A 75 -4.48 9.70 0.91
CA ILE A 75 -5.94 9.83 0.88
C ILE A 75 -6.45 10.52 2.13
#